data_4e97c722f63b05b19f01e2009a9d0a63
#
_entry.id   4e97c722f63b05b19f01e2009a9d0a63
#
_cell.length_a   1.000
_cell.length_b   1.000
_cell.length_c   1.000
_cell.angle_alpha   90.00
_cell.angle_beta   90.00
_cell.angle_gamma   90.00
#
_symmetry.space_group_name_H-M   'P 1'
#
loop_
_entity.id
_entity.type
_entity.pdbx_description
1 polymer ?
#
loop_
_entity_poly.entity_id
_entity_poly.type
_entity_poly.pdbx_seq_one_letter_code
_entity_poly.pdbx_strand_id
1 'polypeptide(L)'
;TFLNGLGLKRIVPVEEVDDQSGRPLGKPLWAGVIDTVGGNILYTAIKTTRYGGSITCCGNAASNSLPATVLPFILRGVTLCGIDSVECPMDHRLRVWNKIAGEWKLDNVEALAEECSLEELNQKIDMILQGKVQGRVVVNLAR
;
A
#
# COMPACT_ATOMS: atom_id res chain seq x y z
N THR A 1 -1.02 -19.24 -1.26
CA THR A 1 -0.12 -18.06 -1.18
C THR A 1 -0.42 -17.26 0.07
N PHE A 2 0.57 -16.52 0.59
CA PHE A 2 0.45 -15.63 1.76
C PHE A 2 -0.77 -14.71 1.66
N LEU A 3 -0.94 -14.00 0.54
CA LEU A 3 -2.05 -13.08 0.33
C LEU A 3 -3.44 -13.75 0.40
N ASN A 4 -3.57 -14.99 -0.07
CA ASN A 4 -4.83 -15.74 0.04
C ASN A 4 -5.20 -16.03 1.50
N GLY A 5 -4.20 -16.25 2.36
CA GLY A 5 -4.40 -16.47 3.80
C GLY A 5 -4.90 -15.23 4.54
N LEU A 6 -4.79 -14.03 3.94
CA LEU A 6 -5.25 -12.76 4.52
C LEU A 6 -6.73 -12.44 4.21
N GLY A 7 -7.48 -13.35 3.60
CA GLY A 7 -8.90 -13.14 3.31
C GLY A 7 -9.19 -12.18 2.15
N LEU A 8 -8.24 -11.96 1.25
CA LEU A 8 -8.45 -11.12 0.09
C LEU A 8 -9.46 -11.73 -0.88
N LYS A 9 -10.37 -10.92 -1.41
CA LYS A 9 -11.35 -11.36 -2.41
C LYS A 9 -10.70 -11.69 -3.76
N ARG A 10 -9.64 -10.99 -4.12
CA ARG A 10 -8.92 -11.15 -5.39
C ARG A 10 -7.50 -10.63 -5.25
N ILE A 11 -6.57 -11.36 -5.85
CA ILE A 11 -5.20 -10.89 -6.13
C ILE A 11 -5.16 -10.50 -7.60
N VAL A 12 -4.62 -9.32 -7.88
CA VAL A 12 -4.54 -8.77 -9.24
C VAL A 12 -3.07 -8.74 -9.64
N PRO A 13 -2.71 -9.28 -10.83
CA PRO A 13 -1.35 -9.16 -11.37
C PRO A 13 -0.97 -7.70 -11.60
N VAL A 14 0.32 -7.39 -11.49
CA VAL A 14 0.83 -6.02 -11.66
C VAL A 14 0.48 -5.46 -13.04
N GLU A 15 0.51 -6.29 -14.07
CA GLU A 15 0.21 -5.93 -15.46
C GLU A 15 -1.22 -5.41 -15.64
N GLU A 16 -2.16 -5.84 -14.80
CA GLU A 16 -3.55 -5.34 -14.83
C GLU A 16 -3.70 -3.95 -14.19
N VAL A 17 -2.74 -3.53 -13.36
CA VAL A 17 -2.77 -2.25 -12.63
C VAL A 17 -1.66 -1.29 -13.05
N ASP A 18 -0.88 -1.63 -14.06
CA ASP A 18 0.17 -0.82 -14.68
C ASP A 18 -0.17 -0.51 -16.14
N ASP A 19 -1.23 0.27 -16.38
CA ASP A 19 -1.72 0.57 -17.73
C ASP A 19 -0.80 1.51 -18.50
N GLN A 20 -0.17 1.00 -19.54
CA GLN A 20 0.75 1.70 -20.45
C GLN A 20 0.06 2.33 -21.66
N SER A 21 -1.28 2.34 -21.73
CA SER A 21 -2.02 2.81 -22.91
C SER A 21 -1.92 4.32 -23.18
N GLY A 22 -1.41 5.10 -22.23
CA GLY A 22 -1.37 6.57 -22.31
C GLY A 22 -2.76 7.24 -22.18
N ARG A 23 -3.85 6.48 -22.03
CA ARG A 23 -5.20 7.03 -21.88
C ARG A 23 -5.32 7.77 -20.54
N PRO A 24 -5.88 9.00 -20.53
CA PRO A 24 -6.03 9.79 -19.31
C PRO A 24 -7.12 9.27 -18.37
N LEU A 25 -8.05 8.44 -18.87
CA LEU A 25 -9.13 7.80 -18.12
C LEU A 25 -9.23 6.32 -18.50
N GLY A 26 -9.37 5.47 -17.50
CA GLY A 26 -9.65 4.05 -17.66
C GLY A 26 -11.08 3.68 -17.23
N LYS A 27 -11.43 2.39 -17.35
CA LYS A 27 -12.69 1.86 -16.82
C LYS A 27 -12.72 2.02 -15.29
N PRO A 28 -13.79 2.58 -14.71
CA PRO A 28 -13.91 2.70 -13.26
C PRO A 28 -13.97 1.33 -12.57
N LEU A 29 -13.00 1.05 -11.69
CA LEU A 29 -12.87 -0.22 -10.99
C LEU A 29 -12.96 -0.05 -9.47
N TRP A 30 -12.21 0.91 -8.90
CA TRP A 30 -11.93 1.04 -7.48
C TRP A 30 -12.76 2.14 -6.85
N ALA A 31 -13.37 1.87 -5.69
CA ALA A 31 -14.01 2.91 -4.87
C ALA A 31 -12.98 3.67 -4.02
N GLY A 32 -11.92 2.99 -3.60
CA GLY A 32 -10.80 3.56 -2.87
C GLY A 32 -9.53 2.76 -3.09
N VAL A 33 -8.37 3.39 -2.93
CA VAL A 33 -7.05 2.78 -3.12
C VAL A 33 -6.10 3.22 -2.01
N ILE A 34 -5.28 2.29 -1.54
CA ILE A 34 -4.12 2.58 -0.69
C ILE A 34 -2.89 2.26 -1.55
N ASP A 35 -2.13 3.30 -1.92
CA ASP A 35 -0.95 3.18 -2.75
C ASP A 35 0.33 3.27 -1.91
N THR A 36 1.23 2.32 -2.14
CA THR A 36 2.58 2.27 -1.55
C THR A 36 3.66 2.24 -2.63
N VAL A 37 3.27 2.33 -3.90
CA VAL A 37 4.12 2.01 -5.06
C VAL A 37 4.53 3.27 -5.82
N GLY A 38 3.62 4.21 -6.01
CA GLY A 38 3.86 5.41 -6.80
C GLY A 38 3.91 5.15 -8.32
N GLY A 39 4.43 6.12 -9.05
CA GLY A 39 4.69 6.00 -10.50
C GLY A 39 3.43 5.77 -11.33
N ASN A 40 3.58 4.99 -12.40
CA ASN A 40 2.48 4.70 -13.33
C ASN A 40 1.39 3.81 -12.70
N ILE A 41 1.73 2.99 -11.72
CA ILE A 41 0.74 2.19 -10.96
C ILE A 41 -0.20 3.11 -10.18
N LEU A 42 0.33 4.12 -9.48
CA LEU A 42 -0.50 5.15 -8.82
C LEU A 42 -1.35 5.89 -9.85
N TYR A 43 -0.78 6.28 -11.00
CA TYR A 43 -1.56 6.93 -12.06
C TYR A 43 -2.67 6.02 -12.61
N THR A 44 -2.37 4.73 -12.81
CA THR A 44 -3.38 3.74 -13.21
C THR A 44 -4.50 3.64 -12.18
N ALA A 45 -4.18 3.63 -10.90
CA ALA A 45 -5.17 3.67 -9.83
C ALA A 45 -6.06 4.93 -9.91
N ILE A 46 -5.46 6.12 -10.10
CA ILE A 46 -6.17 7.39 -10.22
C ILE A 46 -7.15 7.35 -11.40
N LYS A 47 -6.69 6.98 -12.59
CA LYS A 47 -7.52 6.98 -13.81
C LYS A 47 -8.58 5.88 -13.85
N THR A 48 -8.49 4.86 -12.98
CA THR A 48 -9.46 3.77 -12.84
C THR A 48 -10.30 3.86 -11.56
N THR A 49 -10.14 4.88 -10.77
CA THR A 49 -11.00 5.14 -9.60
C THR A 49 -12.37 5.63 -10.04
N ARG A 50 -13.40 5.19 -9.34
CA ARG A 50 -14.81 5.55 -9.57
C ARG A 50 -15.06 7.01 -9.20
N TYR A 51 -16.19 7.54 -9.66
CA TYR A 51 -16.65 8.89 -9.30
C TYR A 51 -16.70 9.08 -7.77
N GLY A 52 -16.11 10.17 -7.30
CA GLY A 52 -16.02 10.52 -5.87
C GLY A 52 -15.10 9.61 -5.04
N GLY A 53 -14.36 8.70 -5.69
CA GLY A 53 -13.45 7.81 -4.97
C GLY A 53 -12.18 8.50 -4.48
N SER A 54 -11.49 7.87 -3.52
CA SER A 54 -10.29 8.43 -2.88
C SER A 54 -9.11 7.48 -2.99
N ILE A 55 -7.93 8.05 -3.21
CA ILE A 55 -6.65 7.34 -3.20
C ILE A 55 -5.79 7.93 -2.08
N THR A 56 -5.19 7.09 -1.25
CA THR A 56 -4.15 7.49 -0.31
C THR A 56 -2.79 7.04 -0.85
N CYS A 57 -1.81 7.95 -0.87
CA CYS A 57 -0.45 7.69 -1.31
C CYS A 57 0.48 7.79 -0.09
N CYS A 58 1.13 6.67 0.27
CA CYS A 58 2.02 6.58 1.42
C CYS A 58 3.37 5.93 1.10
N GLY A 59 3.67 5.68 -0.17
CA GLY A 59 4.95 5.11 -0.58
C GLY A 59 5.29 5.39 -2.04
N ASN A 60 6.51 5.03 -2.42
CA ASN A 60 7.08 5.28 -3.74
C ASN A 60 8.03 4.15 -4.17
N ALA A 61 7.67 2.90 -3.85
CA ALA A 61 8.53 1.73 -4.06
C ALA A 61 9.00 1.57 -5.52
N ALA A 62 8.19 1.95 -6.51
CA ALA A 62 8.56 1.93 -7.92
C ALA A 62 9.07 3.29 -8.41
N SER A 63 8.44 4.40 -8.01
CA SER A 63 8.83 5.74 -8.48
C SER A 63 8.20 6.84 -7.61
N ASN A 64 8.93 7.95 -7.45
CA ASN A 64 8.43 9.18 -6.84
C ASN A 64 7.76 10.13 -7.86
N SER A 65 7.73 9.78 -9.15
CA SER A 65 7.09 10.57 -10.19
C SER A 65 5.59 10.24 -10.28
N LEU A 66 4.77 11.24 -10.59
CA LEU A 66 3.34 11.07 -10.84
C LEU A 66 3.01 11.62 -12.24
N PRO A 67 2.97 10.77 -13.28
CA PRO A 67 2.70 11.20 -14.67
C PRO A 67 1.18 11.37 -14.93
N ALA A 68 0.46 12.03 -14.02
CA ALA A 68 -0.99 12.14 -14.08
C ALA A 68 -1.48 13.37 -14.86
N THR A 69 -2.67 13.25 -15.47
CA THR A 69 -3.44 14.37 -15.98
C THR A 69 -4.48 14.83 -14.96
N VAL A 70 -5.03 16.03 -15.12
CA VAL A 70 -6.10 16.56 -14.25
C VAL A 70 -7.47 15.92 -14.51
N LEU A 71 -7.64 15.18 -15.60
CA LEU A 71 -8.95 14.69 -16.03
C LEU A 71 -9.67 13.78 -15.03
N PRO A 72 -9.03 12.82 -14.34
CA PRO A 72 -9.69 12.04 -13.30
C PRO A 72 -10.26 12.92 -12.16
N PHE A 73 -9.55 13.98 -11.80
CA PHE A 73 -9.95 14.89 -10.72
C PHE A 73 -11.17 15.73 -11.13
N ILE A 74 -11.14 16.38 -12.31
CA ILE A 74 -12.24 17.26 -12.75
C ILE A 74 -13.44 16.50 -13.27
N LEU A 75 -13.29 15.34 -13.90
CA LEU A 75 -14.39 14.60 -14.50
C LEU A 75 -15.02 13.54 -13.60
N ARG A 76 -14.28 13.08 -12.58
CA ARG A 76 -14.77 12.06 -11.65
C ARG A 76 -14.71 12.48 -10.18
N GLY A 77 -14.23 13.69 -9.88
CA GLY A 77 -14.10 14.15 -8.50
C GLY A 77 -13.21 13.24 -7.65
N VAL A 78 -12.21 12.59 -8.26
CA VAL A 78 -11.28 11.73 -7.55
C VAL A 78 -10.43 12.57 -6.60
N THR A 79 -10.18 12.05 -5.40
CA THR A 79 -9.31 12.69 -4.41
C THR A 79 -8.02 11.90 -4.26
N LEU A 80 -6.87 12.57 -4.36
CA LEU A 80 -5.56 12.02 -4.00
C LEU A 80 -5.08 12.65 -2.70
N CYS A 81 -4.85 11.84 -1.67
CA CYS A 81 -4.39 12.24 -0.35
C CYS A 81 -2.99 11.72 -0.08
N GLY A 82 -2.04 12.59 0.22
CA GLY A 82 -0.75 12.21 0.78
C GLY A 82 -0.89 11.77 2.24
N ILE A 83 -0.20 10.71 2.62
CA ILE A 83 -0.11 10.24 4.00
C ILE A 83 1.31 10.47 4.50
N ASP A 84 1.48 11.50 5.32
CA ASP A 84 2.72 11.76 6.03
C ASP A 84 2.72 10.98 7.36
N SER A 85 3.51 9.90 7.40
CA SER A 85 3.69 9.11 8.62
C SER A 85 4.86 9.57 9.47
N VAL A 86 5.70 10.48 8.98
CA VAL A 86 6.91 10.98 9.67
C VAL A 86 6.53 12.11 10.63
N GLU A 87 5.95 13.19 10.10
CA GLU A 87 5.59 14.38 10.86
C GLU A 87 4.15 14.36 11.41
N CYS A 88 3.48 13.21 11.30
CA CYS A 88 2.11 13.04 11.80
C CYS A 88 2.02 13.41 13.29
N PRO A 89 1.17 14.39 13.69
CA PRO A 89 1.01 14.79 15.08
C PRO A 89 0.67 13.60 15.99
N MET A 90 1.26 13.57 17.19
CA MET A 90 1.14 12.42 18.09
C MET A 90 -0.30 12.11 18.50
N ASP A 91 -1.12 13.13 18.72
CA ASP A 91 -2.54 12.97 19.07
C ASP A 91 -3.34 12.31 17.94
N HIS A 92 -3.06 12.67 16.68
CA HIS A 92 -3.65 12.01 15.51
C HIS A 92 -3.17 10.57 15.38
N ARG A 93 -1.85 10.35 15.53
CA ARG A 93 -1.22 9.02 15.49
C ARG A 93 -1.83 8.08 16.55
N LEU A 94 -2.00 8.55 17.78
CA LEU A 94 -2.61 7.78 18.86
C LEU A 94 -4.07 7.41 18.56
N ARG A 95 -4.85 8.32 17.98
CA ARG A 95 -6.23 8.00 17.54
C ARG A 95 -6.27 6.88 16.51
N VAL A 96 -5.36 6.90 15.53
CA VAL A 96 -5.27 5.84 14.52
C VAL A 96 -4.84 4.52 15.15
N TRP A 97 -3.81 4.52 16.03
CA TRP A 97 -3.37 3.31 16.72
C TRP A 97 -4.46 2.70 17.61
N ASN A 98 -5.24 3.54 18.31
CA ASN A 98 -6.36 3.05 19.12
C ASN A 98 -7.43 2.36 18.25
N LYS A 99 -7.69 2.87 17.03
CA LYS A 99 -8.60 2.21 16.10
C LYS A 99 -8.04 0.87 15.60
N ILE A 100 -6.76 0.82 15.24
CA ILE A 100 -6.09 -0.42 14.80
C ILE A 100 -6.05 -1.46 15.93
N ALA A 101 -5.86 -1.03 17.19
CA ALA A 101 -5.87 -1.92 18.33
C ALA A 101 -7.27 -2.40 18.75
N GLY A 102 -8.32 -1.70 18.33
CA GLY A 102 -9.72 -1.97 18.69
C GLY A 102 -10.60 -2.28 17.48
N GLU A 103 -11.33 -1.28 17.00
CA GLU A 103 -12.35 -1.41 15.95
C GLU A 103 -11.82 -2.05 14.64
N TRP A 104 -10.56 -1.77 14.29
CA TRP A 104 -9.92 -2.24 13.04
C TRP A 104 -8.91 -3.36 13.28
N LYS A 105 -8.95 -3.98 14.45
CA LYS A 105 -8.02 -5.06 14.80
C LYS A 105 -8.16 -6.23 13.83
N LEU A 106 -7.03 -6.72 13.32
CA LEU A 106 -6.97 -7.94 12.53
C LEU A 106 -6.83 -9.15 13.45
N ASP A 107 -7.59 -10.22 13.19
CA ASP A 107 -7.63 -11.42 14.04
C ASP A 107 -6.32 -12.22 14.04
N ASN A 108 -5.51 -12.15 12.98
CA ASN A 108 -4.31 -12.96 12.78
C ASN A 108 -3.05 -12.10 12.51
N VAL A 109 -2.86 -11.04 13.29
CA VAL A 109 -1.71 -10.12 13.11
C VAL A 109 -0.36 -10.86 13.27
N GLU A 110 -0.29 -11.82 14.18
CA GLU A 110 0.92 -12.62 14.45
C GLU A 110 1.35 -13.44 13.22
N ALA A 111 0.40 -13.89 12.39
CA ALA A 111 0.69 -14.62 11.15
C ALA A 111 1.35 -13.75 10.06
N LEU A 112 1.39 -12.44 10.25
CA LEU A 112 2.07 -11.50 9.36
C LEU A 112 3.55 -11.32 9.69
N ALA A 113 4.03 -11.87 10.81
CA ALA A 113 5.39 -11.67 11.30
C ALA A 113 6.15 -13.00 11.39
N GLU A 114 7.41 -12.95 11.04
CA GLU A 114 8.41 -14.01 11.28
C GLU A 114 9.45 -13.45 12.25
N GLU A 115 9.79 -14.21 13.30
CA GLU A 115 10.87 -13.82 14.20
C GLU A 115 12.23 -14.32 13.70
N CYS A 116 13.26 -13.52 13.87
CA CYS A 116 14.65 -13.91 13.66
C CYS A 116 15.53 -13.42 14.83
N SER A 117 16.70 -14.06 15.01
CA SER A 117 17.72 -13.57 15.93
C SER A 117 18.51 -12.41 15.32
N LEU A 118 19.35 -11.77 16.15
CA LEU A 118 20.24 -10.69 15.67
C LEU A 118 21.30 -11.25 14.69
N GLU A 119 21.76 -12.47 14.88
CA GLU A 119 22.74 -13.15 14.01
C GLU A 119 22.16 -13.40 12.60
N GLU A 120 20.85 -13.67 12.50
CA GLU A 120 20.16 -13.93 11.24
C GLU A 120 19.78 -12.64 10.49
N LEU A 121 19.94 -11.46 11.09
CA LEU A 121 19.47 -10.18 10.54
C LEU A 121 20.04 -9.87 9.16
N ASN A 122 21.34 -10.08 8.94
CA ASN A 122 21.97 -9.81 7.65
C ASN A 122 21.35 -10.65 6.52
N GLN A 123 21.07 -11.92 6.78
CA GLN A 123 20.40 -12.80 5.81
C GLN A 123 18.98 -12.30 5.51
N LYS A 124 18.24 -11.83 6.52
CA LYS A 124 16.90 -11.27 6.33
C LYS A 124 16.93 -9.96 5.53
N ILE A 125 17.93 -9.10 5.74
CA ILE A 125 18.14 -7.90 4.94
C ILE A 125 18.35 -8.25 3.47
N ASP A 126 19.23 -9.22 3.18
CA ASP A 126 19.47 -9.68 1.80
C ASP A 126 18.19 -10.21 1.14
N MET A 127 17.39 -10.96 1.89
CA MET A 127 16.10 -11.45 1.40
C MET A 127 15.09 -10.31 1.12
N ILE A 128 15.05 -9.27 1.96
CA ILE A 128 14.19 -8.09 1.75
C ILE A 128 14.61 -7.36 0.47
N LEU A 129 15.90 -7.11 0.28
CA LEU A 129 16.44 -6.45 -0.91
C LEU A 129 16.17 -7.23 -2.21
N GLN A 130 16.01 -8.56 -2.12
CA GLN A 130 15.64 -9.43 -3.23
C GLN A 130 14.11 -9.60 -3.40
N GLY A 131 13.28 -8.91 -2.59
CA GLY A 131 11.82 -9.04 -2.61
C GLY A 131 11.29 -10.42 -2.18
N LYS A 132 12.07 -11.18 -1.42
CA LYS A 132 11.75 -12.56 -1.02
C LYS A 132 11.06 -12.68 0.34
N VAL A 133 10.94 -11.58 1.08
CA VAL A 133 10.26 -11.56 2.38
C VAL A 133 8.77 -11.30 2.19
N GLN A 134 7.95 -12.08 2.87
CA GLN A 134 6.50 -11.90 2.96
C GLN A 134 6.14 -11.44 4.38
N GLY A 135 5.28 -10.43 4.52
CA GLY A 135 4.90 -9.90 5.81
C GLY A 135 5.97 -9.02 6.44
N ARG A 136 6.31 -9.29 7.71
CA ARG A 136 7.29 -8.55 8.51
C ARG A 136 8.29 -9.49 9.15
N VAL A 137 9.51 -9.03 9.28
CA VAL A 137 10.54 -9.70 10.11
C VAL A 137 10.69 -8.89 11.40
N VAL A 138 10.58 -9.58 12.52
CA VAL A 138 10.78 -9.02 13.86
C VAL A 138 12.06 -9.59 14.43
N VAL A 139 13.00 -8.72 14.79
CA VAL A 139 14.26 -9.15 15.44
C VAL A 139 14.01 -9.33 16.92
N ASN A 140 14.17 -10.55 17.40
CA ASN A 140 14.08 -10.88 18.82
C ASN A 140 15.47 -10.77 19.45
N LEU A 141 15.69 -9.75 20.28
CA LEU A 141 16.98 -9.49 20.93
C LEU A 141 17.27 -10.42 22.12
N ALA A 142 16.30 -11.21 22.55
CA ALA A 142 16.44 -12.18 23.66
C ALA A 142 16.75 -13.61 23.16
N ARG A 143 16.87 -13.79 21.86
CA ARG A 143 17.09 -15.08 21.21
C ARG A 143 18.48 -15.16 20.60
#